data_f70636156ba8d783194bc4da6962fad4
#
_entry.id   f70636156ba8d783194bc4da6962fad4
#
_cell.length_a   1.000
_cell.length_b   1.000
_cell.length_c   1.000
_cell.angle_alpha   90.00
_cell.angle_beta   90.00
_cell.angle_gamma   90.00
#
_symmetry.space_group_name_H-M   'P 1'
#
loop_
_entity.id
_entity.type
_entity.pdbx_description
1 polymer ?
#
loop_
_entity_poly.entity_id
_entity_poly.type
_entity_poly.pdbx_seq_one_letter_code
_entity_poly.pdbx_strand_id
1 'polypeptide(L)'
;YADASRGLGVFVGLWRVFRFARVMFRFLTTSVLIFVSGVGVYAFHSVELINGASVQGEIALERADVLYVDLGFELLEVPRAAIEAVQVRDVTTGQFPVELQAAETLYEVSTDRRDQTIRDWVDTLGEAVALVQTPTGLGSGFVIHENGYVVTNDHVIAGEHRISITIFEEGVNELSKVTYDQVRIVATSSELDLALLKIETETPTSFVTVPLAAADEGLREGQTVFAIGSPLGLDRTVSEGIISVANRVINGRLYLQTTTQINPGNSGGPLFNLKGEVVGVNNMKIAAVGAEGLGFSISSGILKSFIDNRDAYAFDPRNPNAGFRYMDPPKLK
;
A
#
# COMPACT_ATOMS: atom_id res chain seq x y z
N TYR A 1 -17.14 21.70 69.39
CA TYR A 1 -18.37 21.04 69.85
C TYR A 1 -18.88 20.18 68.72
N ALA A 2 -18.62 18.90 68.73
CA ALA A 2 -19.43 17.83 69.32
C ALA A 2 -20.67 17.61 68.43
N ASP A 3 -21.07 16.50 67.96
CA ASP A 3 -20.83 15.07 68.29
C ASP A 3 -21.55 14.23 67.21
N ALA A 4 -20.96 13.24 66.75
CA ALA A 4 -21.25 11.83 66.90
C ALA A 4 -22.69 11.34 66.61
N SER A 5 -22.67 10.31 65.83
CA SER A 5 -23.26 9.00 66.03
C SER A 5 -24.47 8.56 65.20
N ARG A 6 -24.24 7.41 64.61
CA ARG A 6 -25.13 6.22 64.48
C ARG A 6 -26.36 6.34 63.55
N GLY A 7 -26.71 5.40 62.79
CA GLY A 7 -26.45 3.99 62.68
C GLY A 7 -27.33 3.34 61.62
N LEU A 8 -26.87 2.24 61.19
CA LEU A 8 -27.53 0.99 60.81
C LEU A 8 -29.02 0.95 60.43
N GLY A 9 -29.27 0.27 59.35
CA GLY A 9 -30.54 -0.39 59.06
C GLY A 9 -30.59 -0.74 57.58
N VAL A 10 -30.05 -1.79 57.07
CA VAL A 10 -30.37 -3.22 57.07
C VAL A 10 -31.82 -3.52 56.63
N PHE A 11 -31.86 -4.22 55.55
CA PHE A 11 -32.74 -5.30 55.12
C PHE A 11 -34.00 -5.05 54.26
N VAL A 12 -33.95 -5.76 53.11
CA VAL A 12 -35.00 -6.67 52.55
C VAL A 12 -35.91 -6.08 51.49
N GLY A 13 -35.74 -6.60 50.31
CA GLY A 13 -36.67 -6.52 49.19
C GLY A 13 -36.24 -7.42 48.05
N LEU A 14 -36.11 -8.70 48.39
CA LEU A 14 -35.91 -9.80 47.42
C LEU A 14 -37.25 -10.15 46.74
N TRP A 15 -37.14 -10.59 45.46
CA TRP A 15 -38.09 -11.47 44.77
C TRP A 15 -39.29 -10.84 44.10
N ARG A 16 -39.20 -10.75 42.80
CA ARG A 16 -40.09 -11.34 41.78
C ARG A 16 -39.87 -10.64 40.44
N VAL A 17 -39.23 -11.28 39.52
CA VAL A 17 -39.73 -11.64 38.19
C VAL A 17 -38.75 -12.61 37.53
N PHE A 18 -38.92 -13.88 37.84
CA PHE A 18 -38.51 -14.98 36.96
C PHE A 18 -39.77 -15.42 36.23
N ARG A 19 -39.80 -15.28 34.93
CA ARG A 19 -40.40 -16.15 33.90
C ARG A 19 -40.70 -15.32 32.65
N PHE A 20 -39.76 -15.38 31.70
CA PHE A 20 -39.97 -15.55 30.26
C PHE A 20 -38.61 -15.48 29.60
N ALA A 21 -37.91 -16.58 29.64
CA ALA A 21 -36.73 -16.79 28.82
C ALA A 21 -36.65 -18.27 28.50
N ARG A 22 -37.13 -18.63 27.36
CA ARG A 22 -36.70 -19.83 26.61
C ARG A 22 -37.25 -19.69 25.21
N VAL A 23 -36.36 -19.39 24.32
CA VAL A 23 -36.22 -19.72 22.88
C VAL A 23 -35.57 -18.54 22.23
N MET A 24 -34.26 -18.54 22.15
CA MET A 24 -33.41 -18.09 21.07
C MET A 24 -31.96 -18.16 21.57
N PHE A 25 -31.46 -19.36 21.63
CA PHE A 25 -30.02 -19.58 21.79
C PHE A 25 -29.55 -20.26 20.52
N ARG A 26 -28.86 -19.52 19.69
CA ARG A 26 -27.76 -20.02 18.84
C ARG A 26 -27.31 -18.87 17.94
N PHE A 27 -26.04 -18.59 18.03
CA PHE A 27 -25.20 -17.57 17.37
C PHE A 27 -24.91 -16.32 18.22
N LEU A 28 -24.16 -16.53 19.31
CA LEU A 28 -23.29 -15.53 19.89
C LEU A 28 -21.87 -16.09 19.76
N THR A 29 -21.16 -15.66 18.74
CA THR A 29 -19.70 -15.73 18.73
C THR A 29 -19.17 -14.67 19.67
N THR A 30 -18.43 -15.12 20.63
CA THR A 30 -17.88 -14.43 21.79
C THR A 30 -16.89 -13.36 21.36
N SER A 31 -17.31 -12.10 21.34
CA SER A 31 -16.36 -10.99 21.38
C SER A 31 -15.84 -10.87 22.80
N VAL A 32 -14.69 -11.44 23.09
CA VAL A 32 -13.99 -11.19 24.36
C VAL A 32 -13.30 -9.85 24.24
N LEU A 33 -13.94 -8.80 24.77
CA LEU A 33 -13.27 -7.53 25.05
C LEU A 33 -12.38 -7.73 26.26
N ILE A 34 -11.09 -7.93 26.05
CA ILE A 34 -10.08 -7.81 27.11
C ILE A 34 -9.54 -6.39 27.06
N PHE A 35 -10.04 -5.53 27.96
CA PHE A 35 -9.41 -4.26 28.26
C PHE A 35 -8.16 -4.55 29.11
N VAL A 36 -6.98 -4.55 28.51
CA VAL A 36 -5.70 -4.44 29.20
C VAL A 36 -5.00 -3.20 28.67
N SER A 37 -4.92 -2.22 29.56
CA SER A 37 -4.04 -1.03 29.52
C SER A 37 -3.33 -0.72 28.18
N GLY A 38 -3.88 0.17 27.38
CA GLY A 38 -3.10 1.17 26.65
C GLY A 38 -2.45 0.76 25.32
N VAL A 39 -2.65 -0.46 24.81
CA VAL A 39 -2.25 -0.83 23.44
C VAL A 39 -3.48 -1.42 22.76
N GLY A 40 -4.05 -0.70 21.82
CA GLY A 40 -5.12 -1.23 20.98
C GLY A 40 -4.57 -2.39 20.16
N VAL A 41 -4.95 -3.60 20.48
CA VAL A 41 -4.70 -4.77 19.63
C VAL A 41 -5.69 -4.67 18.48
N TYR A 42 -5.23 -4.16 17.34
CA TYR A 42 -6.02 -4.20 16.10
C TYR A 42 -5.99 -5.63 15.58
N ALA A 43 -7.14 -6.28 15.49
CA ALA A 43 -7.27 -7.60 14.92
C ALA A 43 -7.26 -7.47 13.37
N PHE A 44 -6.14 -7.78 12.77
CA PHE A 44 -6.04 -7.88 11.32
C PHE A 44 -6.73 -9.16 10.84
N HIS A 45 -7.54 -9.06 9.80
CA HIS A 45 -8.24 -10.18 9.19
C HIS A 45 -7.70 -10.47 7.78
N SER A 46 -7.70 -11.74 7.39
CA SER A 46 -7.55 -12.16 6.00
C SER A 46 -8.89 -12.69 5.53
N VAL A 47 -9.46 -12.06 4.52
CA VAL A 47 -10.71 -12.46 3.88
C VAL A 47 -10.36 -13.20 2.59
N GLU A 48 -10.61 -14.49 2.52
CA GLU A 48 -10.39 -15.32 1.35
C GLU A 48 -11.66 -15.36 0.50
N LEU A 49 -11.47 -15.23 -0.80
CA LEU A 49 -12.56 -15.18 -1.76
C LEU A 49 -12.64 -16.49 -2.57
N ILE A 50 -13.83 -16.86 -3.00
CA ILE A 50 -14.10 -18.09 -3.77
C ILE A 50 -13.33 -18.17 -5.12
N ASN A 51 -12.78 -17.07 -5.60
CA ASN A 51 -11.92 -17.01 -6.80
C ASN A 51 -10.42 -17.19 -6.49
N GLY A 52 -10.07 -17.45 -5.21
CA GLY A 52 -8.69 -17.60 -4.73
C GLY A 52 -7.96 -16.29 -4.41
N ALA A 53 -8.61 -15.12 -4.59
CA ALA A 53 -8.05 -13.83 -4.16
C ALA A 53 -8.15 -13.68 -2.64
N SER A 54 -7.29 -12.83 -2.06
CA SER A 54 -7.33 -12.51 -0.64
C SER A 54 -7.31 -11.00 -0.38
N VAL A 55 -8.00 -10.57 0.69
CA VAL A 55 -8.03 -9.18 1.15
C VAL A 55 -7.60 -9.12 2.60
N GLN A 56 -6.68 -8.20 2.91
CA GLN A 56 -6.14 -8.04 4.26
C GLN A 56 -6.51 -6.67 4.82
N GLY A 57 -7.17 -6.65 5.98
CA GLY A 57 -7.57 -5.41 6.63
C GLY A 57 -8.32 -5.65 7.94
N GLU A 58 -8.76 -4.57 8.57
CA GLU A 58 -9.65 -4.63 9.73
C GLU A 58 -11.11 -4.75 9.25
N ILE A 59 -11.91 -5.62 9.89
CA ILE A 59 -13.35 -5.66 9.62
C ILE A 59 -14.02 -4.47 10.30
N ALA A 60 -14.31 -3.44 9.52
CA ALA A 60 -14.93 -2.21 10.00
C ALA A 60 -16.43 -2.38 10.27
N LEU A 61 -17.13 -3.18 9.45
CA LEU A 61 -18.57 -3.40 9.59
C LEU A 61 -18.99 -4.72 8.93
N GLU A 62 -19.85 -5.46 9.60
CA GLU A 62 -20.50 -6.65 9.06
C GLU A 62 -21.99 -6.40 8.83
N ARG A 63 -22.46 -6.68 7.62
CA ARG A 63 -23.87 -6.74 7.28
C ARG A 63 -24.24 -8.16 6.79
N ALA A 64 -25.52 -8.41 6.64
CA ALA A 64 -26.01 -9.73 6.23
C ALA A 64 -25.49 -10.15 4.84
N ASP A 65 -25.34 -9.19 3.94
CA ASP A 65 -25.00 -9.36 2.53
C ASP A 65 -23.62 -8.85 2.15
N VAL A 66 -23.00 -8.01 3.00
CA VAL A 66 -21.71 -7.34 2.71
C VAL A 66 -20.83 -7.30 3.95
N LEU A 67 -19.53 -7.49 3.74
CA LEU A 67 -18.45 -7.24 4.68
C LEU A 67 -17.70 -5.99 4.27
N TYR A 68 -17.48 -5.04 5.20
CA TYR A 68 -16.66 -3.86 4.97
C TYR A 68 -15.30 -4.06 5.60
N VAL A 69 -14.26 -4.07 4.78
CA VAL A 69 -12.87 -4.26 5.20
C VAL A 69 -12.14 -2.92 5.08
N ASP A 70 -11.58 -2.45 6.18
CA ASP A 70 -10.75 -1.26 6.21
C ASP A 70 -9.30 -1.62 5.81
N LEU A 71 -8.86 -1.10 4.67
CA LEU A 71 -7.51 -1.31 4.14
C LEU A 71 -6.50 -0.29 4.72
N GLY A 72 -6.95 0.55 5.68
CA GLY A 72 -6.14 1.62 6.28
C GLY A 72 -6.15 2.94 5.51
N PHE A 73 -6.67 2.96 4.29
CA PHE A 73 -6.79 4.14 3.42
C PHE A 73 -8.11 4.14 2.63
N GLU A 74 -8.83 3.03 2.62
CA GLU A 74 -10.09 2.84 1.91
C GLU A 74 -10.92 1.76 2.59
N LEU A 75 -12.24 1.93 2.54
CA LEU A 75 -13.21 0.98 3.04
C LEU A 75 -13.76 0.15 1.88
N LEU A 76 -13.42 -1.14 1.88
CA LEU A 76 -13.75 -2.05 0.81
C LEU A 76 -15.04 -2.79 1.09
N GLU A 77 -15.98 -2.78 0.15
CA GLU A 77 -17.21 -3.57 0.20
C GLU A 77 -16.99 -4.95 -0.42
N VAL A 78 -17.05 -6.01 0.38
CA VAL A 78 -16.91 -7.39 -0.07
C VAL A 78 -18.25 -8.12 0.08
N PRO A 79 -18.92 -8.52 -1.02
CA PRO A 79 -20.15 -9.28 -0.94
C PRO A 79 -19.95 -10.60 -0.18
N ARG A 80 -20.83 -10.93 0.77
CA ARG A 80 -20.74 -12.17 1.53
C ARG A 80 -20.74 -13.42 0.65
N ALA A 81 -21.46 -13.38 -0.47
CA ALA A 81 -21.49 -14.48 -1.44
C ALA A 81 -20.14 -14.73 -2.15
N ALA A 82 -19.21 -13.78 -2.10
CA ALA A 82 -17.87 -13.92 -2.66
C ALA A 82 -16.83 -14.40 -1.65
N ILE A 83 -17.20 -14.51 -0.36
CA ILE A 83 -16.26 -14.86 0.72
C ILE A 83 -16.29 -16.38 0.94
N GLU A 84 -15.13 -17.01 0.85
CA GLU A 84 -14.90 -18.41 1.19
C GLU A 84 -14.58 -18.56 2.68
N ALA A 85 -13.65 -17.77 3.20
CA ALA A 85 -13.23 -17.80 4.59
C ALA A 85 -12.84 -16.41 5.12
N VAL A 86 -12.96 -16.23 6.43
CA VAL A 86 -12.42 -15.06 7.16
C VAL A 86 -11.55 -15.59 8.29
N GLN A 87 -10.28 -15.22 8.29
CA GLN A 87 -9.31 -15.62 9.30
C GLN A 87 -8.84 -14.41 10.10
N VAL A 88 -8.79 -14.55 11.42
CA VAL A 88 -8.23 -13.55 12.33
C VAL A 88 -6.73 -13.75 12.39
N ARG A 89 -5.94 -12.72 12.05
CA ARG A 89 -4.50 -12.71 12.27
C ARG A 89 -4.21 -12.13 13.66
N ASP A 90 -3.69 -12.97 14.54
CA ASP A 90 -3.21 -12.52 15.85
C ASP A 90 -1.80 -11.94 15.70
N VAL A 91 -1.69 -10.61 15.84
CA VAL A 91 -0.42 -9.87 15.68
C VAL A 91 0.51 -10.07 16.89
N THR A 92 0.02 -10.69 17.97
CA THR A 92 0.76 -10.76 19.25
C THR A 92 1.79 -11.88 19.33
N THR A 93 1.75 -12.90 18.48
CA THR A 93 2.63 -14.07 18.63
C THR A 93 3.67 -14.27 17.53
N GLY A 94 3.61 -13.56 16.43
CA GLY A 94 4.56 -13.76 15.30
C GLY A 94 4.60 -15.20 14.74
N GLN A 95 3.71 -16.08 15.21
CA GLN A 95 3.56 -17.44 14.73
C GLN A 95 2.34 -17.52 13.81
N PHE A 96 2.62 -17.63 12.54
CA PHE A 96 1.60 -17.92 11.53
C PHE A 96 1.24 -19.42 11.61
N PRO A 97 -0.05 -19.80 11.48
CA PRO A 97 -0.38 -21.19 11.16
C PRO A 97 0.30 -21.51 9.82
N VAL A 98 1.23 -22.47 9.88
CA VAL A 98 1.93 -22.97 8.69
C VAL A 98 0.92 -23.79 7.89
N GLU A 99 0.33 -23.18 6.86
CA GLU A 99 -0.22 -23.86 5.67
C GLU A 99 -1.13 -22.96 4.80
N LEU A 100 -0.99 -21.65 4.91
CA LEU A 100 -1.37 -20.80 3.78
C LEU A 100 -0.08 -20.55 3.01
N GLN A 101 -0.05 -20.82 1.72
CA GLN A 101 0.98 -20.28 0.85
C GLN A 101 0.96 -18.78 1.11
N ALA A 102 1.93 -18.30 1.89
CA ALA A 102 2.09 -16.88 2.14
C ALA A 102 2.10 -16.24 0.76
N ALA A 103 1.17 -15.34 0.49
CA ALA A 103 1.20 -14.58 -0.73
C ALA A 103 2.62 -14.02 -0.82
N GLU A 104 3.32 -14.34 -1.92
CA GLU A 104 4.72 -13.98 -2.11
C GLU A 104 4.88 -12.50 -1.80
N THR A 105 5.69 -12.19 -0.78
CA THR A 105 5.96 -10.80 -0.40
C THR A 105 6.77 -10.18 -1.52
N LEU A 106 6.19 -9.24 -2.25
CA LEU A 106 6.79 -8.65 -3.44
C LEU A 106 7.73 -7.47 -3.15
N TYR A 107 8.05 -7.21 -1.89
CA TYR A 107 8.97 -6.13 -1.52
C TYR A 107 9.75 -6.48 -0.26
N GLU A 108 10.92 -5.89 -0.14
CA GLU A 108 11.71 -5.95 1.08
C GLU A 108 11.45 -4.72 1.95
N VAL A 109 11.40 -4.93 3.27
CA VAL A 109 11.38 -3.86 4.27
C VAL A 109 12.72 -3.89 4.98
N SER A 110 13.47 -2.82 4.85
CA SER A 110 14.77 -2.70 5.51
C SER A 110 14.61 -2.11 6.92
N THR A 111 15.28 -2.71 7.90
CA THR A 111 15.23 -2.25 9.30
C THR A 111 16.60 -1.77 9.83
N ASP A 112 17.69 -1.95 9.09
CA ASP A 112 19.05 -1.75 9.64
C ASP A 112 20.01 -1.03 8.66
N ARG A 113 19.50 -0.17 7.78
CA ARG A 113 20.34 0.63 6.90
C ARG A 113 20.81 1.91 7.60
N ARG A 114 22.05 2.30 7.31
CA ARG A 114 22.63 3.55 7.78
C ARG A 114 22.50 4.63 6.73
N ASP A 115 22.45 5.87 7.17
CA ASP A 115 22.49 7.03 6.27
C ASP A 115 23.79 7.01 5.46
N GLN A 116 23.65 7.23 4.15
CA GLN A 116 24.76 7.42 3.20
C GLN A 116 24.50 8.67 2.38
N THR A 117 25.50 9.04 1.56
CA THR A 117 25.34 10.18 0.65
C THR A 117 24.38 9.81 -0.49
N ILE A 118 23.70 10.83 -1.02
CA ILE A 118 22.80 10.64 -2.18
C ILE A 118 23.57 10.02 -3.35
N ARG A 119 24.83 10.41 -3.55
CA ARG A 119 25.70 9.88 -4.60
C ARG A 119 25.87 8.37 -4.47
N ASP A 120 26.22 7.88 -3.25
CA ASP A 120 26.42 6.45 -3.02
C ASP A 120 25.12 5.65 -3.28
N TRP A 121 23.96 6.25 -2.94
CA TRP A 121 22.67 5.64 -3.23
C TRP A 121 22.31 5.64 -4.72
N VAL A 122 22.67 6.70 -5.46
CA VAL A 122 22.47 6.74 -6.91
C VAL A 122 23.28 5.63 -7.58
N ASP A 123 24.52 5.43 -7.16
CA ASP A 123 25.39 4.37 -7.68
C ASP A 123 24.85 2.97 -7.35
N THR A 124 24.18 2.79 -6.18
CA THR A 124 23.69 1.48 -5.74
C THR A 124 22.27 1.16 -6.21
N LEU A 125 21.37 2.16 -6.17
CA LEU A 125 19.93 1.96 -6.39
C LEU A 125 19.46 2.47 -7.76
N GLY A 126 20.33 3.15 -8.48
CA GLY A 126 19.96 3.77 -9.74
C GLY A 126 19.49 2.77 -10.81
N GLU A 127 20.04 1.56 -10.82
CA GLU A 127 19.61 0.48 -11.73
C GLU A 127 18.19 -0.02 -11.45
N ALA A 128 17.73 0.10 -10.20
CA ALA A 128 16.37 -0.28 -9.87
C ALA A 128 15.32 0.76 -10.30
N VAL A 129 15.74 1.96 -10.72
CA VAL A 129 14.83 3.01 -11.22
C VAL A 129 14.71 2.91 -12.74
N ALA A 130 13.48 2.75 -13.19
CA ALA A 130 13.14 2.48 -14.57
C ALA A 130 12.42 3.66 -15.23
N LEU A 131 12.60 3.76 -16.56
CA LEU A 131 11.74 4.56 -17.42
C LEU A 131 10.54 3.71 -17.84
N VAL A 132 9.34 4.19 -17.59
CA VAL A 132 8.08 3.58 -18.05
C VAL A 132 7.56 4.37 -19.23
N GLN A 133 7.39 3.70 -20.37
CA GLN A 133 6.98 4.31 -21.64
C GLN A 133 5.68 3.68 -22.14
N THR A 134 4.82 4.53 -22.66
CA THR A 134 3.60 4.16 -23.37
C THR A 134 3.55 4.92 -24.70
N PRO A 135 2.67 4.57 -25.65
CA PRO A 135 2.50 5.34 -26.89
C PRO A 135 2.17 6.80 -26.67
N THR A 136 1.55 7.16 -25.55
CA THR A 136 1.04 8.52 -25.28
C THR A 136 1.79 9.24 -24.18
N GLY A 137 2.69 8.57 -23.43
CA GLY A 137 3.33 9.20 -22.26
C GLY A 137 4.61 8.52 -21.79
N LEU A 138 5.26 9.23 -20.89
CA LEU A 138 6.48 8.82 -20.21
C LEU A 138 6.33 9.03 -18.70
N GLY A 139 6.89 8.14 -17.93
CA GLY A 139 7.01 8.26 -16.49
C GLY A 139 8.20 7.47 -15.96
N SER A 140 8.38 7.47 -14.68
CA SER A 140 9.33 6.62 -13.97
C SER A 140 8.62 5.46 -13.30
N GLY A 141 9.38 4.45 -12.95
CA GLY A 141 8.99 3.37 -12.08
C GLY A 141 10.19 2.88 -11.29
N PHE A 142 9.99 1.91 -10.42
CA PHE A 142 11.09 1.27 -9.71
C PHE A 142 10.80 -0.19 -9.43
N VAL A 143 11.84 -0.99 -9.47
CA VAL A 143 11.77 -2.43 -9.25
C VAL A 143 11.74 -2.72 -7.75
N ILE A 144 10.73 -3.47 -7.31
CA ILE A 144 10.54 -3.85 -5.90
C ILE A 144 10.86 -5.31 -5.61
N HIS A 145 10.95 -6.15 -6.64
CA HIS A 145 11.22 -7.57 -6.50
C HIS A 145 12.14 -8.07 -7.62
N GLU A 146 13.08 -8.96 -7.29
CA GLU A 146 14.08 -9.50 -8.23
C GLU A 146 13.48 -10.17 -9.47
N ASN A 147 12.26 -10.66 -9.38
CA ASN A 147 11.52 -11.22 -10.51
C ASN A 147 10.95 -10.16 -11.47
N GLY A 148 11.26 -8.86 -11.29
CA GLY A 148 10.86 -7.80 -12.22
C GLY A 148 9.47 -7.22 -11.97
N TYR A 149 9.03 -7.15 -10.72
CA TYR A 149 7.85 -6.36 -10.36
C TYR A 149 8.24 -4.88 -10.23
N VAL A 150 7.49 -4.01 -10.92
CA VAL A 150 7.76 -2.58 -11.03
C VAL A 150 6.55 -1.78 -10.57
N VAL A 151 6.78 -0.80 -9.71
CA VAL A 151 5.77 0.17 -9.27
C VAL A 151 5.86 1.41 -10.15
N THR A 152 4.71 1.97 -10.51
CA THR A 152 4.57 3.28 -11.15
C THR A 152 3.23 3.92 -10.77
N ASN A 153 2.90 5.10 -11.30
CA ASN A 153 1.56 5.67 -11.16
C ASN A 153 0.58 5.09 -12.19
N ASP A 154 -0.71 5.00 -11.80
CA ASP A 154 -1.78 4.58 -12.70
C ASP A 154 -1.92 5.54 -13.90
N HIS A 155 -1.85 6.85 -13.68
CA HIS A 155 -1.96 7.84 -14.77
C HIS A 155 -0.84 7.75 -15.82
N VAL A 156 0.31 7.15 -15.50
CA VAL A 156 1.42 6.93 -16.46
C VAL A 156 1.02 5.89 -17.51
N ILE A 157 0.20 4.91 -17.12
CA ILE A 157 -0.19 3.78 -17.97
C ILE A 157 -1.69 3.76 -18.30
N ALA A 158 -2.47 4.73 -17.81
CA ALA A 158 -3.92 4.71 -17.95
C ALA A 158 -4.39 4.68 -19.40
N GLY A 159 -5.23 3.68 -19.71
CA GLY A 159 -5.76 3.49 -21.07
C GLY A 159 -4.80 2.86 -22.06
N GLU A 160 -3.59 2.49 -21.64
CA GLU A 160 -2.56 1.93 -22.50
C GLU A 160 -2.41 0.42 -22.31
N HIS A 161 -2.17 -0.28 -23.41
CA HIS A 161 -1.93 -1.73 -23.42
C HIS A 161 -0.52 -2.11 -23.89
N ARG A 162 0.22 -1.15 -24.47
CA ARG A 162 1.60 -1.30 -24.86
C ARG A 162 2.46 -0.49 -23.94
N ILE A 163 3.11 -1.18 -23.01
CA ILE A 163 3.99 -0.61 -22.01
C ILE A 163 5.37 -1.20 -22.25
N SER A 164 6.39 -0.35 -22.27
CA SER A 164 7.78 -0.78 -22.22
C SER A 164 8.47 -0.20 -20.99
N ILE A 165 9.40 -0.98 -20.45
CA ILE A 165 10.20 -0.60 -19.29
C ILE A 165 11.66 -0.64 -19.70
N THR A 166 12.35 0.49 -19.52
CA THR A 166 13.80 0.59 -19.76
C THR A 166 14.53 0.68 -18.42
N ILE A 167 15.44 -0.25 -18.20
CA ILE A 167 16.38 -0.28 -17.08
C ILE A 167 17.72 0.30 -17.56
N PHE A 168 18.36 1.08 -16.69
CA PHE A 168 19.65 1.69 -16.95
C PHE A 168 20.73 0.95 -16.14
N GLU A 169 21.48 0.10 -16.83
CA GLU A 169 22.58 -0.69 -16.24
C GLU A 169 23.90 0.09 -16.28
N GLU A 170 24.74 -0.03 -15.27
CA GLU A 170 26.06 0.58 -15.29
C GLU A 170 27.00 -0.17 -16.25
N GLY A 171 27.42 0.53 -17.29
CA GLY A 171 28.48 0.07 -18.19
C GLY A 171 29.84 0.65 -17.81
N VAL A 172 30.91 0.18 -18.47
CA VAL A 172 32.30 0.58 -18.15
C VAL A 172 32.54 2.10 -18.32
N ASN A 173 31.85 2.77 -19.24
CA ASN A 173 32.02 4.19 -19.55
C ASN A 173 30.70 4.96 -19.71
N GLU A 174 29.58 4.28 -19.90
CA GLU A 174 28.26 4.85 -20.16
C GLU A 174 27.18 3.96 -19.57
N LEU A 175 26.02 4.55 -19.25
CA LEU A 175 24.83 3.78 -18.89
C LEU A 175 24.31 3.04 -20.12
N SER A 176 24.23 1.72 -20.03
CA SER A 176 23.55 0.90 -21.03
C SER A 176 22.05 0.91 -20.77
N LYS A 177 21.25 0.82 -21.85
CA LYS A 177 19.78 0.83 -21.77
C LYS A 177 19.26 -0.53 -22.24
N VAL A 178 18.56 -1.22 -21.34
CA VAL A 178 17.87 -2.47 -21.67
C VAL A 178 16.38 -2.23 -21.64
N THR A 179 15.70 -2.41 -22.77
CA THR A 179 14.25 -2.18 -22.87
C THR A 179 13.50 -3.51 -22.94
N TYR A 180 12.49 -3.63 -22.09
CA TYR A 180 11.59 -4.78 -22.02
C TYR A 180 10.22 -4.35 -22.55
N ASP A 181 9.77 -4.97 -23.65
CA ASP A 181 8.47 -4.70 -24.27
C ASP A 181 7.37 -5.66 -23.82
N GLN A 182 7.75 -6.78 -23.19
CA GLN A 182 6.81 -7.73 -22.61
C GLN A 182 6.53 -7.33 -21.15
N VAL A 183 5.55 -6.47 -20.98
CA VAL A 183 5.15 -5.95 -19.67
C VAL A 183 3.68 -6.24 -19.44
N ARG A 184 3.39 -6.92 -18.33
CA ARG A 184 2.02 -7.22 -17.90
C ARG A 184 1.60 -6.29 -16.78
N ILE A 185 0.39 -5.76 -16.85
CA ILE A 185 -0.23 -5.04 -15.74
C ILE A 185 -0.76 -6.08 -14.75
N VAL A 186 -0.31 -6.01 -13.50
CA VAL A 186 -0.71 -6.91 -12.42
C VAL A 186 -1.90 -6.34 -11.67
N ALA A 187 -1.78 -5.10 -11.23
CA ALA A 187 -2.79 -4.40 -10.45
C ALA A 187 -2.77 -2.89 -10.76
N THR A 188 -3.93 -2.25 -10.68
CA THR A 188 -4.07 -0.79 -10.84
C THR A 188 -5.11 -0.24 -9.88
N SER A 189 -4.87 0.97 -9.39
CA SER A 189 -5.85 1.75 -8.66
C SER A 189 -5.79 3.20 -9.10
N SER A 190 -6.78 3.65 -9.85
CA SER A 190 -6.92 5.06 -10.24
C SER A 190 -7.23 5.96 -9.04
N GLU A 191 -7.83 5.39 -7.99
CA GLU A 191 -8.08 6.07 -6.73
C GLU A 191 -6.78 6.40 -6.00
N LEU A 192 -5.87 5.44 -5.86
CA LEU A 192 -4.57 5.61 -5.23
C LEU A 192 -3.53 6.20 -6.18
N ASP A 193 -3.83 6.19 -7.49
CA ASP A 193 -2.90 6.52 -8.57
C ASP A 193 -1.64 5.66 -8.53
N LEU A 194 -1.80 4.36 -8.32
CA LEU A 194 -0.76 3.34 -8.27
C LEU A 194 -1.00 2.23 -9.28
N ALA A 195 0.08 1.73 -9.86
CA ALA A 195 0.08 0.56 -10.71
C ALA A 195 1.24 -0.37 -10.36
N LEU A 196 1.00 -1.67 -10.42
CA LEU A 196 1.98 -2.73 -10.30
C LEU A 196 2.12 -3.44 -11.64
N LEU A 197 3.32 -3.41 -12.18
CA LEU A 197 3.68 -4.01 -13.46
C LEU A 197 4.59 -5.22 -13.24
N LYS A 198 4.64 -6.11 -14.21
CA LYS A 198 5.54 -7.26 -14.23
C LYS A 198 6.27 -7.31 -15.57
N ILE A 199 7.59 -7.25 -15.53
CA ILE A 199 8.44 -7.54 -16.70
C ILE A 199 8.43 -9.05 -16.92
N GLU A 200 8.01 -9.48 -18.10
CA GLU A 200 8.07 -10.88 -18.49
C GLU A 200 9.36 -11.12 -19.31
N THR A 201 10.17 -12.10 -18.90
CA THR A 201 11.43 -12.45 -19.55
C THR A 201 11.42 -13.91 -19.97
N GLU A 202 11.96 -14.22 -21.14
CA GLU A 202 12.08 -15.61 -21.63
C GLU A 202 13.12 -16.41 -20.83
N THR A 203 14.14 -15.73 -20.31
CA THR A 203 15.18 -16.33 -19.48
C THR A 203 15.09 -15.78 -18.06
N PRO A 204 15.38 -16.58 -17.04
CA PRO A 204 15.44 -16.08 -15.66
C PRO A 204 16.40 -14.89 -15.57
N THR A 205 15.88 -13.74 -15.19
CA THR A 205 16.63 -12.50 -15.02
C THR A 205 16.38 -12.00 -13.60
N SER A 206 17.44 -11.69 -12.88
CA SER A 206 17.35 -11.09 -11.55
C SER A 206 17.58 -9.58 -11.67
N PHE A 207 16.64 -8.80 -11.18
CA PHE A 207 16.68 -7.34 -11.23
C PHE A 207 17.20 -6.76 -9.91
N VAL A 208 17.91 -5.63 -9.97
CA VAL A 208 18.23 -4.82 -8.79
C VAL A 208 16.94 -4.24 -8.23
N THR A 209 16.78 -4.26 -6.92
CA THR A 209 15.56 -3.84 -6.22
C THR A 209 15.81 -2.71 -5.24
N VAL A 210 14.75 -1.98 -4.89
CA VAL A 210 14.77 -0.99 -3.81
C VAL A 210 13.95 -1.49 -2.63
N PRO A 211 14.43 -1.32 -1.39
CA PRO A 211 13.65 -1.62 -0.20
C PRO A 211 12.62 -0.52 0.08
N LEU A 212 11.48 -0.88 0.64
CA LEU A 212 10.50 0.06 1.16
C LEU A 212 10.81 0.40 2.62
N ALA A 213 10.57 1.63 3.04
CA ALA A 213 10.72 2.04 4.42
C ALA A 213 9.83 1.22 5.36
N ALA A 214 10.33 0.87 6.56
CA ALA A 214 9.64 -0.03 7.49
C ALA A 214 8.28 0.50 7.96
N ALA A 215 8.21 1.80 8.28
CA ALA A 215 6.98 2.47 8.70
C ALA A 215 7.04 3.95 8.35
N ASP A 216 5.88 4.55 8.08
CA ASP A 216 5.75 5.99 7.86
C ASP A 216 5.87 6.79 9.16
N GLU A 217 5.84 6.11 10.32
CA GLU A 217 5.93 6.71 11.66
C GLU A 217 7.22 7.50 11.94
N GLY A 218 8.26 7.26 11.15
CA GLY A 218 9.54 7.96 11.25
C GLY A 218 9.66 9.23 10.41
N LEU A 219 8.75 9.45 9.47
CA LEU A 219 8.83 10.60 8.56
C LEU A 219 8.49 11.89 9.29
N ARG A 220 9.43 12.84 9.28
CA ARG A 220 9.29 14.13 9.94
C ARG A 220 9.55 15.28 8.97
N GLU A 221 8.88 16.37 9.21
CA GLU A 221 9.13 17.62 8.51
C GLU A 221 10.61 18.04 8.70
N GLY A 222 11.22 18.48 7.62
CA GLY A 222 12.66 18.81 7.57
C GLY A 222 13.58 17.61 7.27
N GLN A 223 13.07 16.38 7.21
CA GLN A 223 13.87 15.21 6.85
C GLN A 223 14.30 15.29 5.38
N THR A 224 15.60 15.09 5.12
CA THR A 224 16.15 15.06 3.76
C THR A 224 15.63 13.83 3.00
N VAL A 225 15.21 14.10 1.76
CA VAL A 225 14.76 13.09 0.81
C VAL A 225 15.30 13.41 -0.58
N PHE A 226 15.37 12.42 -1.45
CA PHE A 226 15.77 12.60 -2.83
C PHE A 226 14.95 11.72 -3.76
N ALA A 227 14.79 12.17 -5.00
CA ALA A 227 14.14 11.41 -6.06
C ALA A 227 15.16 11.06 -7.14
N ILE A 228 15.04 9.86 -7.67
CA ILE A 228 15.70 9.43 -8.90
C ILE A 228 14.60 9.19 -9.92
N GLY A 229 14.76 9.66 -11.15
CA GLY A 229 13.80 9.47 -12.21
C GLY A 229 14.44 9.64 -13.59
N SER A 230 13.66 9.45 -14.64
CA SER A 230 14.07 9.61 -16.04
C SER A 230 13.19 10.64 -16.74
N PRO A 231 13.25 11.94 -16.34
CA PRO A 231 12.40 12.95 -16.91
C PRO A 231 12.68 13.12 -18.42
N LEU A 232 11.61 13.23 -19.20
CA LEU A 232 11.66 13.44 -20.67
C LEU A 232 12.42 12.36 -21.43
N GLY A 233 12.60 11.16 -20.86
CA GLY A 233 13.41 10.09 -21.48
C GLY A 233 14.91 10.37 -21.45
N LEU A 234 15.36 11.39 -20.71
CA LEU A 234 16.76 11.66 -20.45
C LEU A 234 17.33 10.62 -19.48
N ASP A 235 18.64 10.50 -19.45
CA ASP A 235 19.34 9.65 -18.50
C ASP A 235 19.03 10.08 -17.05
N ARG A 236 19.25 9.15 -16.12
CA ARG A 236 18.96 9.32 -14.68
C ARG A 236 19.11 10.76 -14.19
N THR A 237 18.06 11.34 -13.64
CA THR A 237 18.07 12.67 -13.02
C THR A 237 17.82 12.53 -11.53
N VAL A 238 18.60 13.23 -10.72
CA VAL A 238 18.50 13.23 -9.26
C VAL A 238 18.05 14.61 -8.80
N SER A 239 17.10 14.66 -7.89
CA SER A 239 16.70 15.89 -7.21
C SER A 239 16.62 15.67 -5.71
N GLU A 240 17.16 16.63 -4.94
CA GLU A 240 17.17 16.61 -3.47
C GLU A 240 16.15 17.62 -2.92
N GLY A 241 15.64 17.34 -1.74
CA GLY A 241 14.73 18.21 -0.99
C GLY A 241 14.49 17.69 0.42
N ILE A 242 13.43 18.20 1.02
CA ILE A 242 12.99 17.78 2.35
C ILE A 242 11.51 17.41 2.34
N ILE A 243 11.06 16.63 3.32
CA ILE A 243 9.65 16.51 3.66
C ILE A 243 9.19 17.84 4.24
N SER A 244 8.26 18.51 3.57
CA SER A 244 7.65 19.76 4.05
C SER A 244 6.46 19.50 4.97
N VAL A 245 5.64 18.48 4.64
CA VAL A 245 4.50 18.03 5.45
C VAL A 245 4.36 16.52 5.25
N ALA A 246 4.39 15.76 6.35
CA ALA A 246 4.31 14.31 6.29
C ALA A 246 2.89 13.78 5.94
N ASN A 247 1.85 14.55 6.27
CA ASN A 247 0.45 14.15 6.09
C ASN A 247 -0.40 15.31 5.52
N ARG A 248 -0.21 15.63 4.24
CA ARG A 248 -1.01 16.66 3.56
C ARG A 248 -2.30 16.03 3.01
N VAL A 249 -3.43 16.54 3.47
CA VAL A 249 -4.73 16.12 2.92
C VAL A 249 -5.04 16.92 1.64
N ILE A 250 -5.25 16.23 0.53
CA ILE A 250 -5.70 16.79 -0.75
C ILE A 250 -6.83 15.91 -1.28
N ASN A 251 -8.00 16.47 -1.50
CA ASN A 251 -9.19 15.77 -1.99
C ASN A 251 -9.52 14.50 -1.18
N GLY A 252 -9.37 14.56 0.15
CA GLY A 252 -9.65 13.44 1.06
C GLY A 252 -8.56 12.38 1.15
N ARG A 253 -7.40 12.58 0.51
CA ARG A 253 -6.26 11.64 0.53
C ARG A 253 -5.04 12.24 1.19
N LEU A 254 -4.22 11.37 1.79
CA LEU A 254 -2.97 11.76 2.42
C LEU A 254 -1.81 11.64 1.43
N TYR A 255 -0.98 12.70 1.42
CA TYR A 255 0.24 12.76 0.61
C TYR A 255 1.41 13.26 1.47
N LEU A 256 2.60 12.82 1.12
CA LEU A 256 3.83 13.46 1.54
C LEU A 256 4.02 14.72 0.69
N GLN A 257 4.16 15.89 1.29
CA GLN A 257 4.58 17.10 0.60
C GLN A 257 6.08 17.25 0.73
N THR A 258 6.77 17.48 -0.38
CA THR A 258 8.23 17.64 -0.43
C THR A 258 8.64 18.86 -1.23
N THR A 259 9.83 19.41 -0.94
CA THR A 259 10.49 20.43 -1.78
C THR A 259 11.29 19.80 -2.92
N THR A 260 11.45 18.47 -2.94
CA THR A 260 12.09 17.77 -4.05
C THR A 260 11.40 18.12 -5.35
N GLN A 261 12.17 18.51 -6.36
CA GLN A 261 11.60 18.87 -7.67
C GLN A 261 11.01 17.62 -8.34
N ILE A 262 9.69 17.61 -8.45
CA ILE A 262 8.95 16.58 -9.18
C ILE A 262 8.52 17.20 -10.51
N ASN A 263 9.19 16.80 -11.57
CA ASN A 263 8.95 17.27 -12.95
C ASN A 263 8.27 16.17 -13.79
N PRO A 264 7.66 16.51 -14.95
CA PRO A 264 7.20 15.51 -15.91
C PRO A 264 8.30 14.49 -16.21
N GLY A 265 7.99 13.19 -15.99
CA GLY A 265 8.94 12.09 -16.07
C GLY A 265 9.39 11.51 -14.73
N ASN A 266 9.30 12.24 -13.61
CA ASN A 266 9.55 11.69 -12.28
C ASN A 266 8.31 11.00 -11.67
N SER A 267 7.12 11.20 -12.24
CA SER A 267 5.88 10.53 -11.80
C SER A 267 6.03 9.02 -11.84
N GLY A 268 5.63 8.34 -10.78
CA GLY A 268 5.78 6.91 -10.58
C GLY A 268 7.14 6.47 -10.08
N GLY A 269 8.13 7.38 -10.07
CA GLY A 269 9.47 7.12 -9.53
C GLY A 269 9.50 7.18 -8.00
N PRO A 270 10.57 6.65 -7.39
CA PRO A 270 10.72 6.59 -5.94
C PRO A 270 11.13 7.94 -5.33
N LEU A 271 10.63 8.21 -4.13
CA LEU A 271 11.18 9.19 -3.19
C LEU A 271 11.92 8.44 -2.10
N PHE A 272 13.21 8.68 -1.96
CA PHE A 272 14.08 7.99 -1.00
C PHE A 272 14.40 8.85 0.22
N ASN A 273 14.64 8.20 1.36
CA ASN A 273 15.34 8.79 2.50
C ASN A 273 16.87 8.58 2.38
N LEU A 274 17.66 9.14 3.31
CA LEU A 274 19.13 8.97 3.33
C LEU A 274 19.58 7.54 3.69
N LYS A 275 18.68 6.65 4.07
CA LYS A 275 18.95 5.22 4.23
C LYS A 275 18.80 4.43 2.93
N GLY A 276 18.40 5.09 1.82
CA GLY A 276 18.13 4.45 0.54
C GLY A 276 16.86 3.61 0.56
N GLU A 277 15.90 3.97 1.40
CA GLU A 277 14.59 3.32 1.50
C GLU A 277 13.55 4.19 0.81
N VAL A 278 12.63 3.57 0.07
CA VAL A 278 11.51 4.27 -0.56
C VAL A 278 10.50 4.69 0.51
N VAL A 279 10.34 5.98 0.71
CA VAL A 279 9.35 6.58 1.60
C VAL A 279 8.08 7.00 0.88
N GLY A 280 8.12 7.10 -0.47
CA GLY A 280 6.93 7.43 -1.26
C GLY A 280 7.12 7.22 -2.76
N VAL A 281 6.00 7.30 -3.49
CA VAL A 281 5.92 7.27 -4.96
C VAL A 281 5.60 8.69 -5.43
N ASN A 282 6.48 9.29 -6.25
CA ASN A 282 6.31 10.64 -6.75
C ASN A 282 5.05 10.76 -7.62
N ASN A 283 4.28 11.83 -7.41
CA ASN A 283 3.00 12.05 -8.09
C ASN A 283 2.87 13.49 -8.62
N MET A 284 3.00 13.66 -9.93
CA MET A 284 2.86 14.96 -10.60
C MET A 284 1.43 15.43 -10.78
N LYS A 285 0.44 14.51 -10.74
CA LYS A 285 -0.98 14.85 -11.00
C LYS A 285 -1.55 15.89 -10.04
N ILE A 286 -0.92 16.02 -8.87
CA ILE A 286 -1.37 16.91 -7.80
C ILE A 286 -0.64 18.26 -7.83
N ALA A 287 0.48 18.36 -8.53
CA ALA A 287 1.24 19.61 -8.61
C ALA A 287 0.40 20.71 -9.27
N ALA A 288 0.17 21.81 -8.55
CA ALA A 288 -0.46 22.98 -9.10
C ALA A 288 0.48 23.61 -10.16
N VAL A 289 -0.04 23.82 -11.36
CA VAL A 289 0.70 24.49 -12.45
C VAL A 289 1.20 25.85 -11.95
N GLY A 290 2.52 26.05 -11.94
CA GLY A 290 3.15 27.30 -11.53
C GLY A 290 3.51 27.41 -10.03
N ALA A 291 3.35 26.37 -9.23
CA ALA A 291 3.83 26.33 -7.85
C ALA A 291 5.22 25.66 -7.80
N GLU A 292 6.27 26.46 -7.76
CA GLU A 292 7.63 25.97 -7.54
C GLU A 292 7.81 25.45 -6.11
N GLY A 293 8.56 24.34 -5.93
CA GLY A 293 8.88 23.77 -4.63
C GLY A 293 7.73 23.02 -3.94
N LEU A 294 6.69 22.65 -4.68
CA LEU A 294 5.58 21.82 -4.20
C LEU A 294 5.57 20.48 -4.94
N GLY A 295 6.27 19.49 -4.41
CA GLY A 295 6.18 18.09 -4.83
C GLY A 295 5.24 17.32 -3.91
N PHE A 296 4.60 16.29 -4.45
CA PHE A 296 3.75 15.37 -3.69
C PHE A 296 4.09 13.93 -4.00
N SER A 297 4.05 13.09 -2.98
CA SER A 297 4.29 11.66 -3.13
C SER A 297 3.25 10.86 -2.34
N ILE A 298 2.88 9.70 -2.87
CA ILE A 298 2.04 8.72 -2.19
C ILE A 298 2.94 7.99 -1.19
N SER A 299 2.54 7.87 0.07
CA SER A 299 3.40 7.29 1.10
C SER A 299 3.69 5.80 0.88
N SER A 300 4.83 5.32 1.39
CA SER A 300 5.20 3.90 1.33
C SER A 300 4.22 3.01 2.10
N GLY A 301 3.52 3.52 3.11
CA GLY A 301 2.46 2.80 3.82
C GLY A 301 1.27 2.47 2.90
N ILE A 302 0.81 3.47 2.13
CA ILE A 302 -0.24 3.27 1.12
C ILE A 302 0.23 2.30 0.03
N LEU A 303 1.49 2.46 -0.43
CA LEU A 303 2.07 1.55 -1.43
C LEU A 303 2.10 0.10 -0.94
N LYS A 304 2.58 -0.14 0.30
CA LYS A 304 2.60 -1.49 0.89
C LYS A 304 1.20 -2.10 0.95
N SER A 305 0.22 -1.34 1.45
CA SER A 305 -1.17 -1.80 1.50
C SER A 305 -1.74 -2.12 0.11
N PHE A 306 -1.39 -1.33 -0.93
CA PHE A 306 -1.77 -1.63 -2.31
C PHE A 306 -1.14 -2.92 -2.82
N ILE A 307 0.17 -3.15 -2.57
CA ILE A 307 0.87 -4.36 -3.01
C ILE A 307 0.34 -5.60 -2.27
N ASP A 308 0.12 -5.51 -0.97
CA ASP A 308 -0.38 -6.61 -0.14
C ASP A 308 -1.81 -7.03 -0.53
N ASN A 309 -2.60 -6.07 -1.00
CA ASN A 309 -3.96 -6.28 -1.49
C ASN A 309 -4.07 -6.26 -3.02
N ARG A 310 -2.98 -6.56 -3.76
CA ARG A 310 -2.94 -6.51 -5.23
C ARG A 310 -4.05 -7.31 -5.92
N ASP A 311 -4.51 -8.39 -5.30
CA ASP A 311 -5.61 -9.19 -5.83
C ASP A 311 -6.92 -8.41 -5.88
N ALA A 312 -7.13 -7.49 -4.92
CA ALA A 312 -8.26 -6.57 -4.90
C ALA A 312 -8.21 -5.56 -6.06
N TYR A 313 -7.03 -5.23 -6.50
CA TYR A 313 -6.74 -4.26 -7.56
C TYR A 313 -6.33 -4.94 -8.88
N ALA A 314 -6.54 -6.26 -8.99
CA ALA A 314 -6.10 -7.04 -10.14
C ALA A 314 -6.64 -6.47 -11.45
N PHE A 315 -5.74 -6.25 -12.41
CA PHE A 315 -6.07 -5.69 -13.71
C PHE A 315 -6.79 -6.74 -14.57
N ASP A 316 -7.97 -6.37 -15.10
CA ASP A 316 -8.69 -7.19 -16.09
C ASP A 316 -8.68 -6.48 -17.46
N PRO A 317 -7.96 -7.01 -18.44
CA PRO A 317 -7.88 -6.41 -19.78
C PRO A 317 -9.24 -6.31 -20.49
N ARG A 318 -10.24 -7.13 -20.08
CA ARG A 318 -11.59 -7.09 -20.65
C ARG A 318 -12.40 -5.87 -20.18
N ASN A 319 -12.01 -5.27 -19.06
CA ASN A 319 -12.67 -4.09 -18.49
C ASN A 319 -11.67 -3.25 -17.69
N PRO A 320 -10.75 -2.60 -18.37
CA PRO A 320 -9.63 -1.88 -17.74
C PRO A 320 -10.05 -0.70 -16.84
N ASN A 321 -11.30 -0.23 -17.00
CA ASN A 321 -11.84 0.89 -16.22
C ASN A 321 -12.74 0.44 -15.05
N ALA A 322 -12.91 -0.84 -14.81
CA ALA A 322 -13.64 -1.28 -13.64
C ALA A 322 -12.73 -1.19 -12.42
N GLY A 323 -13.15 -0.46 -11.43
CA GLY A 323 -12.62 -0.55 -10.08
C GLY A 323 -12.70 -1.98 -9.53
N PHE A 324 -12.49 -2.18 -8.26
CA PHE A 324 -12.41 -3.45 -7.56
C PHE A 324 -13.18 -4.63 -8.15
N ARG A 325 -12.51 -5.79 -8.29
CA ARG A 325 -13.11 -6.97 -8.89
C ARG A 325 -12.90 -8.19 -8.02
N TYR A 326 -13.89 -8.43 -7.22
CA TYR A 326 -14.01 -9.68 -6.48
C TYR A 326 -14.85 -10.72 -7.21
N MET A 327 -15.46 -10.36 -8.34
CA MET A 327 -16.34 -11.25 -9.10
C MET A 327 -16.11 -11.05 -10.60
N ASP A 328 -16.29 -12.09 -11.37
CA ASP A 328 -16.38 -11.95 -12.82
C ASP A 328 -17.47 -10.93 -13.18
N PRO A 329 -17.22 -10.07 -14.17
CA PRO A 329 -18.24 -9.13 -14.62
C PRO A 329 -19.52 -9.90 -14.97
N PRO A 330 -20.72 -9.31 -14.72
CA PRO A 330 -21.96 -9.97 -15.05
C PRO A 330 -21.95 -10.35 -16.52
N LYS A 331 -22.23 -11.61 -16.82
CA LYS A 331 -22.35 -12.09 -18.20
C LYS A 331 -23.49 -11.31 -18.83
N LEU A 332 -23.17 -10.51 -19.81
CA LEU A 332 -24.19 -9.86 -20.64
C LEU A 332 -25.07 -10.97 -21.25
N LYS A 333 -26.37 -10.89 -21.02
CA LYS A 333 -27.36 -11.79 -21.63
C LYS A 333 -27.54 -11.47 -23.09
#